data_1385fedc838dec875efd6930010f3163
#
_entry.id   1385fedc838dec875efd6930010f3163
#
_cell.length_a   1.000
_cell.length_b   1.000
_cell.length_c   1.000
_cell.angle_alpha   90.00
_cell.angle_beta   90.00
_cell.angle_gamma   90.00
#
_symmetry.space_group_name_H-M   'P 1'
#
loop_
_entity.id
_entity.type
_entity.pdbx_description
1 polymer ?
#
loop_
_entity_poly.entity_id
_entity_poly.type
_entity_poly.pdbx_seq_one_letter_code
_entity_poly.pdbx_strand_id
1 'polypeptide(L)'
;GSPAAAAGISRGDRLLAVTVDGSRIDFVDTAVQAEIDQLNETLFSPRSGTQVTLTLRGSGGLERDVPLVAGDVRTTPVKEARVIDSGGDPIGYLLLNDFIVPAEGQLRDAIQSFADAGVKDLVLDLRYNGGGYLYIASQLAWMVAPTRSTAGRTFERYVYSDKRQGANTRMQFLGATTGQPGSSTTAGSSLPNLGLARAYVLAGKGTCSASESVINALRGVDVEVVLLGDTTCGKPYGFTARDNCGLSYFPVEFQGVNDKGFGDFADGFAPTCAVPDDLDAPLGSESEGLLSAALAYRAGATCAAIAYGRPHAIDASVRQSSARAAYLI
;
A
#
# COMPACT_ATOMS: atom_id res chain seq x y z
N GLY A 1 14.53 -13.18 1.31
CA GLY A 1 13.17 -13.62 1.03
C GLY A 1 12.50 -14.17 2.28
N SER A 2 11.18 -14.28 2.26
CA SER A 2 10.44 -14.93 3.34
C SER A 2 10.47 -16.46 3.20
N PRO A 3 10.17 -17.23 4.28
CA PRO A 3 9.98 -18.69 4.18
C PRO A 3 8.94 -19.07 3.11
N ALA A 4 7.85 -18.33 3.00
CA ALA A 4 6.81 -18.54 2.00
C ALA A 4 7.35 -18.42 0.57
N ALA A 5 8.12 -17.35 0.28
CA ALA A 5 8.73 -17.17 -1.02
C ALA A 5 9.76 -18.27 -1.35
N ALA A 6 10.57 -18.67 -0.36
CA ALA A 6 11.53 -19.77 -0.52
C ALA A 6 10.86 -21.13 -0.78
N ALA A 7 9.65 -21.32 -0.26
CA ALA A 7 8.83 -22.52 -0.51
C ALA A 7 8.00 -22.45 -1.81
N GLY A 8 8.18 -21.44 -2.64
CA GLY A 8 7.51 -21.31 -3.93
C GLY A 8 6.02 -20.94 -3.82
N ILE A 9 5.61 -20.30 -2.71
CA ILE A 9 4.27 -19.72 -2.62
C ILE A 9 4.24 -18.47 -3.47
N SER A 10 3.28 -18.43 -4.37
CA SER A 10 3.16 -17.39 -5.40
C SER A 10 1.85 -16.62 -5.28
N ARG A 11 1.82 -15.45 -5.92
CA ARG A 11 0.58 -14.70 -6.13
C ARG A 11 -0.45 -15.57 -6.83
N GLY A 12 -1.71 -15.50 -6.40
CA GLY A 12 -2.79 -16.33 -6.93
C GLY A 12 -2.95 -17.68 -6.25
N ASP A 13 -1.97 -18.14 -5.45
CA ASP A 13 -2.17 -19.34 -4.63
C ASP A 13 -3.28 -19.09 -3.60
N ARG A 14 -4.26 -19.97 -3.59
CA ARG A 14 -5.38 -19.93 -2.64
C ARG A 14 -5.07 -20.81 -1.45
N LEU A 15 -5.06 -20.24 -0.26
CA LEU A 15 -4.94 -20.99 0.98
C LEU A 15 -6.26 -21.71 1.28
N LEU A 16 -6.20 -23.04 1.43
CA LEU A 16 -7.36 -23.87 1.71
C LEU A 16 -7.39 -24.32 3.18
N ALA A 17 -6.23 -24.68 3.73
CA ALA A 17 -6.11 -25.13 5.10
C ALA A 17 -4.73 -24.84 5.69
N VAL A 18 -4.66 -24.85 7.01
CA VAL A 18 -3.42 -24.82 7.79
C VAL A 18 -3.40 -26.02 8.70
N THR A 19 -2.28 -26.72 8.73
CA THR A 19 -2.02 -27.79 9.72
C THR A 19 -0.91 -27.33 10.66
N VAL A 20 -1.20 -27.31 11.96
CA VAL A 20 -0.27 -26.98 13.03
C VAL A 20 -0.42 -27.99 14.16
N ASP A 21 0.69 -28.50 14.68
CA ASP A 21 0.73 -29.53 15.76
C ASP A 21 -0.19 -30.74 15.48
N GLY A 22 -0.27 -31.16 14.20
CA GLY A 22 -1.09 -32.25 13.75
C GLY A 22 -2.59 -31.95 13.61
N SER A 23 -3.03 -30.75 13.97
CA SER A 23 -4.42 -30.29 13.81
C SER A 23 -4.56 -29.53 12.51
N ARG A 24 -5.51 -29.96 11.67
CA ARG A 24 -5.88 -29.29 10.41
C ARG A 24 -7.05 -28.34 10.64
N ILE A 25 -6.94 -27.13 10.15
CA ILE A 25 -7.99 -26.11 10.16
C ILE A 25 -8.26 -25.71 8.72
N ASP A 26 -9.47 -25.94 8.26
CA ASP A 26 -9.91 -25.60 6.89
C ASP A 26 -10.47 -24.18 6.86
N PHE A 27 -10.03 -23.37 5.90
CA PHE A 27 -10.43 -21.96 5.78
C PHE A 27 -11.88 -21.75 5.35
N VAL A 28 -12.46 -22.74 4.66
CA VAL A 28 -13.79 -22.59 4.04
C VAL A 28 -14.91 -22.83 5.05
N ASP A 29 -14.68 -23.70 6.05
CA ASP A 29 -15.71 -24.18 6.97
C ASP A 29 -15.53 -23.66 8.40
N THR A 30 -14.50 -22.83 8.64
CA THR A 30 -14.18 -22.36 9.98
C THR A 30 -15.12 -21.24 10.42
N ALA A 31 -16.08 -21.59 11.27
CA ALA A 31 -16.95 -20.65 11.99
C ALA A 31 -16.66 -20.60 13.50
N VAL A 32 -15.70 -21.40 13.97
CA VAL A 32 -15.37 -21.55 15.38
C VAL A 32 -14.33 -20.50 15.78
N GLN A 33 -14.63 -19.63 16.76
CA GLN A 33 -13.74 -18.57 17.20
C GLN A 33 -12.34 -19.06 17.59
N ALA A 34 -12.24 -20.18 18.28
CA ALA A 34 -10.94 -20.77 18.69
C ALA A 34 -10.06 -21.15 17.47
N GLU A 35 -10.65 -21.64 16.40
CA GLU A 35 -9.93 -21.95 15.15
C GLU A 35 -9.48 -20.68 14.46
N ILE A 36 -10.31 -19.63 14.44
CA ILE A 36 -9.97 -18.31 13.92
C ILE A 36 -8.78 -17.73 14.70
N ASP A 37 -8.81 -17.81 16.01
CA ASP A 37 -7.72 -17.32 16.87
C ASP A 37 -6.42 -18.11 16.62
N GLN A 38 -6.53 -19.44 16.49
CA GLN A 38 -5.37 -20.29 16.17
C GLN A 38 -4.80 -19.97 14.77
N LEU A 39 -5.65 -19.72 13.75
CA LEU A 39 -5.21 -19.27 12.44
C LEU A 39 -4.48 -17.93 12.51
N ASN A 40 -5.01 -16.98 13.30
CA ASN A 40 -4.40 -15.68 13.51
C ASN A 40 -3.01 -15.78 14.14
N GLU A 41 -2.86 -16.55 15.21
CA GLU A 41 -1.56 -16.78 15.85
C GLU A 41 -0.58 -17.49 14.91
N THR A 42 -1.05 -18.48 14.14
CA THR A 42 -0.22 -19.30 13.26
C THR A 42 0.29 -18.55 12.04
N LEU A 43 -0.57 -17.71 11.43
CA LEU A 43 -0.25 -17.06 10.15
C LEU A 43 0.30 -15.66 10.29
N PHE A 44 -0.17 -14.92 11.31
CA PHE A 44 0.15 -13.48 11.41
C PHE A 44 1.09 -13.13 12.57
N SER A 45 1.18 -14.00 13.59
CA SER A 45 2.07 -13.78 14.72
C SER A 45 2.77 -15.06 15.17
N PRO A 46 3.28 -15.90 14.24
CA PRO A 46 3.93 -17.15 14.63
C PRO A 46 5.23 -16.85 15.40
N ARG A 47 5.52 -17.67 16.41
CA ARG A 47 6.85 -17.66 17.02
C ARG A 47 7.87 -18.18 16.02
N SER A 48 9.07 -17.61 16.00
CA SER A 48 10.17 -18.13 15.18
C SER A 48 10.42 -19.60 15.51
N GLY A 49 10.54 -20.44 14.47
CA GLY A 49 10.65 -21.89 14.61
C GLY A 49 9.31 -22.66 14.59
N THR A 50 8.15 -21.98 14.63
CA THR A 50 6.86 -22.65 14.50
C THR A 50 6.78 -23.35 13.14
N GLN A 51 6.43 -24.66 13.17
CA GLN A 51 6.25 -25.45 11.96
C GLN A 51 4.77 -25.53 11.59
N VAL A 52 4.47 -25.26 10.32
CA VAL A 52 3.11 -25.32 9.78
C VAL A 52 3.13 -25.97 8.41
N THR A 53 2.05 -26.59 8.02
CA THR A 53 1.84 -27.02 6.63
C THR A 53 0.64 -26.28 6.06
N LEU A 54 0.85 -25.54 4.97
CA LEU A 54 -0.20 -24.85 4.24
C LEU A 54 -0.71 -25.76 3.11
N THR A 55 -2.00 -26.02 3.06
CA THR A 55 -2.64 -26.64 1.89
C THR A 55 -3.05 -25.52 0.94
N LEU A 56 -2.45 -25.46 -0.23
CA LEU A 56 -2.62 -24.40 -1.22
C LEU A 56 -3.22 -24.98 -2.51
N ARG A 57 -4.04 -24.16 -3.19
CA ARG A 57 -4.47 -24.41 -4.57
C ARG A 57 -3.88 -23.36 -5.47
N GLY A 58 -3.02 -23.75 -6.41
CA GLY A 58 -2.44 -22.88 -7.41
C GLY A 58 -3.45 -22.41 -8.47
N SER A 59 -3.07 -21.44 -9.31
CA SER A 59 -3.89 -20.93 -10.42
C SER A 59 -4.32 -22.03 -11.41
N GLY A 60 -3.51 -23.08 -11.58
CA GLY A 60 -3.83 -24.26 -12.38
C GLY A 60 -4.81 -25.24 -11.71
N GLY A 61 -5.33 -24.95 -10.52
CA GLY A 61 -6.30 -25.77 -9.79
C GLY A 61 -5.71 -26.94 -9.01
N LEU A 62 -4.40 -27.19 -9.12
CA LEU A 62 -3.73 -28.26 -8.39
C LEU A 62 -3.53 -27.88 -6.93
N GLU A 63 -3.86 -28.82 -6.04
CA GLU A 63 -3.61 -28.66 -4.60
C GLU A 63 -2.23 -29.24 -4.25
N ARG A 64 -1.57 -28.57 -3.30
CA ARG A 64 -0.29 -29.01 -2.75
C ARG A 64 -0.17 -28.63 -1.28
N ASP A 65 0.51 -29.48 -0.53
CA ASP A 65 0.92 -29.18 0.83
C ASP A 65 2.32 -28.58 0.84
N VAL A 66 2.47 -27.45 1.53
CA VAL A 66 3.71 -26.69 1.61
C VAL A 66 4.13 -26.59 3.07
N PRO A 67 5.14 -27.36 3.52
CA PRO A 67 5.66 -27.22 4.86
C PRO A 67 6.46 -25.94 4.97
N LEU A 68 6.25 -25.21 6.07
CA LEU A 68 6.92 -23.94 6.38
C LEU A 68 7.43 -23.96 7.81
N VAL A 69 8.51 -23.26 8.03
CA VAL A 69 9.02 -22.92 9.36
C VAL A 69 9.02 -21.40 9.48
N ALA A 70 8.34 -20.88 10.49
CA ALA A 70 8.31 -19.43 10.75
C ALA A 70 9.71 -18.92 11.10
N GLY A 71 10.07 -17.78 10.55
CA GLY A 71 11.37 -17.14 10.76
C GLY A 71 11.27 -15.63 10.70
N ASP A 72 12.29 -14.96 11.19
CA ASP A 72 12.38 -13.52 11.16
C ASP A 72 12.52 -13.02 9.72
N VAL A 73 11.62 -12.14 9.30
CA VAL A 73 11.63 -11.54 7.97
C VAL A 73 11.86 -10.06 8.10
N ARG A 74 12.95 -9.56 7.48
CA ARG A 74 13.17 -8.13 7.41
C ARG A 74 12.15 -7.50 6.48
N THR A 75 11.38 -6.55 7.00
CA THR A 75 10.39 -5.82 6.22
C THR A 75 11.08 -4.90 5.20
N THR A 76 10.70 -5.03 3.94
CA THR A 76 11.11 -4.17 2.84
C THR A 76 9.85 -3.53 2.25
N PRO A 77 9.46 -2.32 2.70
CA PRO A 77 8.22 -1.68 2.25
C PRO A 77 8.20 -1.35 0.75
N VAL A 78 9.30 -0.92 0.16
CA VAL A 78 9.43 -0.85 -1.29
C VAL A 78 9.72 -2.26 -1.81
N LYS A 79 8.74 -2.87 -2.46
CA LYS A 79 8.84 -4.25 -2.96
C LYS A 79 9.48 -4.31 -4.33
N GLU A 80 9.22 -3.30 -5.15
CA GLU A 80 9.76 -3.19 -6.48
C GLU A 80 9.90 -1.72 -6.87
N ALA A 81 11.01 -1.40 -7.52
CA ALA A 81 11.24 -0.11 -8.17
C ALA A 81 12.02 -0.37 -9.46
N ARG A 82 11.45 -0.02 -10.60
CA ARG A 82 12.08 -0.22 -11.90
C ARG A 82 11.64 0.82 -12.91
N VAL A 83 12.45 1.02 -13.93
CA VAL A 83 12.10 1.83 -15.08
C VAL A 83 11.55 0.93 -16.17
N ILE A 84 10.42 1.33 -16.75
CA ILE A 84 9.79 0.71 -17.90
C ILE A 84 10.15 1.57 -19.12
N ASP A 85 10.72 0.96 -20.14
CA ASP A 85 10.94 1.62 -21.43
C ASP A 85 9.65 1.59 -22.25
N SER A 86 9.13 2.77 -22.57
CA SER A 86 7.90 2.91 -23.35
C SER A 86 8.14 3.75 -24.59
N GLY A 87 9.11 3.32 -25.41
CA GLY A 87 9.34 3.95 -26.72
C GLY A 87 9.95 5.35 -26.67
N GLY A 88 10.82 5.62 -25.68
CA GLY A 88 11.57 6.88 -25.55
C GLY A 88 11.17 7.75 -24.35
N ASP A 89 10.05 7.47 -23.71
CA ASP A 89 9.62 8.16 -22.48
C ASP A 89 9.63 7.18 -21.30
N PRO A 90 10.71 7.16 -20.50
CA PRO A 90 10.83 6.22 -19.39
C PRO A 90 9.76 6.46 -18.32
N ILE A 91 9.16 5.37 -17.86
CA ILE A 91 8.13 5.36 -16.81
C ILE A 91 8.72 4.70 -15.56
N GLY A 92 8.61 5.35 -14.40
CA GLY A 92 8.91 4.71 -13.12
C GLY A 92 7.75 3.82 -12.67
N TYR A 93 8.03 2.58 -12.30
CA TYR A 93 7.09 1.73 -11.56
C TYR A 93 7.61 1.54 -10.15
N LEU A 94 6.77 1.84 -9.16
CA LEU A 94 7.09 1.76 -7.73
C LEU A 94 5.99 1.03 -6.98
N LEU A 95 6.29 -0.14 -6.44
CA LEU A 95 5.40 -0.90 -5.56
C LEU A 95 5.77 -0.65 -4.10
N LEU A 96 4.90 0.02 -3.37
CA LEU A 96 5.05 0.35 -1.95
C LEU A 96 3.94 -0.29 -1.13
N ASN A 97 4.30 -1.15 -0.15
CA ASN A 97 3.32 -1.85 0.67
C ASN A 97 3.00 -1.16 2.00
N ASP A 98 3.94 -0.40 2.56
CA ASP A 98 3.76 0.22 3.87
C ASP A 98 4.50 1.55 3.99
N PHE A 99 3.93 2.50 4.72
CA PHE A 99 4.60 3.76 5.11
C PHE A 99 5.25 3.62 6.49
N ILE A 100 6.23 2.73 6.61
CA ILE A 100 7.00 2.50 7.85
C ILE A 100 8.41 3.06 7.75
N VAL A 101 9.09 3.23 8.88
CA VAL A 101 10.40 3.90 8.96
C VAL A 101 11.42 3.47 7.90
N PRO A 102 11.61 2.16 7.59
CA PRO A 102 12.54 1.75 6.55
C PRO A 102 12.18 2.24 5.14
N ALA A 103 10.92 2.65 4.89
CA ALA A 103 10.49 3.16 3.59
C ALA A 103 11.18 4.48 3.23
N GLU A 104 11.54 5.33 4.19
CA GLU A 104 12.15 6.63 3.94
C GLU A 104 13.38 6.51 3.04
N GLY A 105 14.34 5.66 3.40
CA GLY A 105 15.55 5.45 2.61
C GLY A 105 15.31 4.73 1.29
N GLN A 106 14.43 3.71 1.32
CA GLN A 106 14.11 2.93 0.12
C GLN A 106 13.40 3.78 -0.95
N LEU A 107 12.48 4.65 -0.54
CA LEU A 107 11.80 5.61 -1.43
C LEU A 107 12.78 6.62 -1.99
N ARG A 108 13.66 7.21 -1.17
CA ARG A 108 14.72 8.12 -1.62
C ARG A 108 15.54 7.45 -2.73
N ASP A 109 16.02 6.23 -2.51
CA ASP A 109 16.89 5.53 -3.44
C ASP A 109 16.15 5.16 -4.74
N ALA A 110 14.90 4.72 -4.65
CA ALA A 110 14.06 4.44 -5.81
C ALA A 110 13.78 5.69 -6.65
N ILE A 111 13.37 6.77 -6.02
CA ILE A 111 13.07 8.03 -6.73
C ILE A 111 14.35 8.67 -7.29
N GLN A 112 15.50 8.51 -6.61
CA GLN A 112 16.78 8.95 -7.17
C GLN A 112 17.10 8.19 -8.46
N SER A 113 16.94 6.86 -8.48
CA SER A 113 17.16 6.07 -9.70
C SER A 113 16.22 6.47 -10.84
N PHE A 114 14.98 6.85 -10.53
CA PHE A 114 14.04 7.35 -11.54
C PHE A 114 14.42 8.73 -12.05
N ALA A 115 14.90 9.62 -11.19
CA ALA A 115 15.40 10.94 -11.59
C ALA A 115 16.65 10.81 -12.51
N ASP A 116 17.58 9.93 -12.16
CA ASP A 116 18.80 9.65 -12.95
C ASP A 116 18.46 9.05 -14.33
N ALA A 117 17.39 8.24 -14.40
CA ALA A 117 16.88 7.68 -15.65
C ALA A 117 16.00 8.68 -16.45
N GLY A 118 15.74 9.87 -15.92
CA GLY A 118 14.93 10.89 -16.59
C GLY A 118 13.45 10.51 -16.75
N VAL A 119 12.89 9.77 -15.79
CA VAL A 119 11.49 9.32 -15.78
C VAL A 119 10.54 10.50 -16.03
N LYS A 120 9.55 10.30 -16.91
CA LYS A 120 8.56 11.30 -17.31
C LYS A 120 7.17 11.08 -16.72
N ASP A 121 6.85 9.85 -16.36
CA ASP A 121 5.60 9.46 -15.70
C ASP A 121 5.91 8.43 -14.59
N LEU A 122 5.06 8.38 -13.57
CA LEU A 122 5.18 7.43 -12.45
C LEU A 122 3.90 6.59 -12.36
N VAL A 123 4.07 5.27 -12.28
CA VAL A 123 3.05 4.35 -11.81
C VAL A 123 3.39 3.97 -10.38
N LEU A 124 2.60 4.46 -9.43
CA LEU A 124 2.71 4.19 -8.01
C LEU A 124 1.70 3.12 -7.61
N ASP A 125 2.18 1.94 -7.27
CA ASP A 125 1.33 0.81 -6.89
C ASP A 125 1.15 0.78 -5.38
N LEU A 126 -0.05 1.16 -4.94
CA LEU A 126 -0.48 1.20 -3.54
C LEU A 126 -1.64 0.23 -3.25
N ARG A 127 -1.95 -0.71 -4.16
CA ARG A 127 -3.16 -1.55 -4.07
C ARG A 127 -3.28 -2.36 -2.76
N TYR A 128 -2.17 -2.66 -2.09
CA TYR A 128 -2.14 -3.40 -0.83
C TYR A 128 -1.56 -2.60 0.33
N ASN A 129 -1.43 -1.28 0.16
CA ASN A 129 -0.82 -0.41 1.17
C ASN A 129 -1.89 0.16 2.10
N GLY A 130 -1.94 -0.34 3.35
CA GLY A 130 -2.87 0.10 4.39
C GLY A 130 -2.55 1.46 5.01
N GLY A 131 -1.46 2.10 4.62
CA GLY A 131 -1.03 3.40 5.17
C GLY A 131 0.22 3.31 6.03
N GLY A 132 0.26 4.08 7.11
CA GLY A 132 1.37 4.20 8.04
C GLY A 132 1.70 5.64 8.40
N TYR A 133 2.99 5.98 8.46
CA TYR A 133 3.43 7.31 8.89
C TYR A 133 3.19 8.39 7.84
N LEU A 134 2.44 9.42 8.22
CA LEU A 134 2.12 10.57 7.36
C LEU A 134 3.36 11.37 6.92
N TYR A 135 4.44 11.41 7.71
CA TYR A 135 5.65 12.11 7.28
C TYR A 135 6.31 11.44 6.07
N ILE A 136 6.27 10.09 5.97
CA ILE A 136 6.78 9.35 4.81
C ILE A 136 5.87 9.58 3.59
N ALA A 137 4.55 9.60 3.80
CA ALA A 137 3.59 9.93 2.75
C ALA A 137 3.81 11.35 2.21
N SER A 138 4.09 12.31 3.10
CA SER A 138 4.43 13.68 2.75
C SER A 138 5.72 13.77 1.92
N GLN A 139 6.75 13.00 2.31
CA GLN A 139 8.01 12.92 1.57
C GLN A 139 7.79 12.32 0.17
N LEU A 140 7.01 11.23 0.06
CA LEU A 140 6.69 10.63 -1.24
C LEU A 140 5.93 11.62 -2.13
N ALA A 141 4.91 12.28 -1.61
CA ALA A 141 4.16 13.27 -2.38
C ALA A 141 5.03 14.45 -2.83
N TRP A 142 5.98 14.88 -1.98
CA TRP A 142 6.96 15.91 -2.36
C TRP A 142 7.91 15.42 -3.45
N MET A 143 8.40 14.18 -3.36
CA MET A 143 9.29 13.60 -4.36
C MET A 143 8.63 13.43 -5.75
N VAL A 144 7.31 13.30 -5.79
CA VAL A 144 6.54 13.16 -7.03
C VAL A 144 6.21 14.51 -7.65
N ALA A 145 5.64 15.43 -6.89
CA ALA A 145 5.07 16.68 -7.38
C ALA A 145 6.13 17.73 -7.73
N PRO A 146 5.82 18.70 -8.63
CA PRO A 146 6.74 19.81 -8.89
C PRO A 146 7.04 20.61 -7.61
N THR A 147 8.32 20.93 -7.37
CA THR A 147 8.73 21.68 -6.19
C THR A 147 8.03 23.05 -6.09
N ARG A 148 7.74 23.71 -7.22
CA ARG A 148 6.97 24.96 -7.25
C ARG A 148 5.54 24.81 -6.72
N SER A 149 4.97 23.61 -6.82
CA SER A 149 3.61 23.31 -6.34
C SER A 149 3.58 22.89 -4.87
N THR A 150 4.70 22.44 -4.31
CA THR A 150 4.78 21.90 -2.93
C THR A 150 5.47 22.83 -1.95
N ALA A 151 6.30 23.79 -2.42
CA ALA A 151 7.07 24.66 -1.56
C ALA A 151 6.18 25.49 -0.63
N GLY A 152 6.30 25.28 0.68
CA GLY A 152 5.51 25.96 1.71
C GLY A 152 4.02 25.60 1.74
N ARG A 153 3.58 24.66 0.89
CA ARG A 153 2.18 24.22 0.84
C ARG A 153 1.91 23.14 1.87
N THR A 154 0.64 22.94 2.13
CA THR A 154 0.15 21.96 3.10
C THR A 154 0.02 20.60 2.44
N PHE A 155 0.74 19.59 2.96
CA PHE A 155 0.48 18.20 2.63
C PHE A 155 -0.85 17.76 3.24
N GLU A 156 -1.00 17.98 4.55
CA GLU A 156 -2.22 17.65 5.28
C GLU A 156 -2.39 18.60 6.47
N ARG A 157 -3.58 19.16 6.62
CA ARG A 157 -4.01 19.88 7.81
C ARG A 157 -4.83 18.94 8.69
N TYR A 158 -4.47 18.86 9.97
CA TYR A 158 -5.17 18.07 10.97
C TYR A 158 -6.28 18.91 11.58
N VAL A 159 -7.52 18.53 11.34
CA VAL A 159 -8.71 19.17 11.85
C VAL A 159 -9.29 18.32 12.98
N TYR A 160 -9.13 18.81 14.20
CA TYR A 160 -9.66 18.17 15.39
C TYR A 160 -11.14 18.53 15.60
N SER A 161 -11.82 17.78 16.48
CA SER A 161 -13.22 18.06 16.84
C SER A 161 -13.41 19.49 17.36
N ASP A 162 -14.66 19.94 17.42
CA ASP A 162 -15.08 21.24 17.94
C ASP A 162 -14.57 21.54 19.36
N LYS A 163 -14.40 20.50 20.17
CA LYS A 163 -13.85 20.59 21.54
C LYS A 163 -12.33 20.75 21.60
N ARG A 164 -11.64 20.52 20.50
CA ARG A 164 -10.17 20.54 20.41
C ARG A 164 -9.62 21.39 19.25
N GLN A 165 -10.38 22.35 18.76
CA GLN A 165 -9.98 23.21 17.61
C GLN A 165 -8.62 23.91 17.82
N GLY A 166 -8.25 24.22 19.06
CA GLY A 166 -6.93 24.76 19.39
C GLY A 166 -5.74 23.84 19.11
N ALA A 167 -6.01 22.54 18.85
CA ALA A 167 -5.00 21.57 18.46
C ALA A 167 -4.83 21.44 16.92
N ASN A 168 -5.64 22.17 16.14
CA ASN A 168 -5.51 22.18 14.68
C ASN A 168 -4.08 22.59 14.28
N THR A 169 -3.48 21.78 13.43
CA THR A 169 -2.11 22.02 12.94
C THR A 169 -2.00 21.57 11.48
N ARG A 170 -0.85 21.79 10.88
CA ARG A 170 -0.59 21.39 9.51
C ARG A 170 0.77 20.73 9.38
N MET A 171 0.85 19.74 8.53
CA MET A 171 2.07 19.18 7.99
C MET A 171 2.30 19.78 6.59
N GLN A 172 3.47 20.30 6.35
CA GLN A 172 3.89 20.73 5.01
C GLN A 172 4.41 19.53 4.22
N PHE A 173 4.53 19.69 2.90
CA PHE A 173 5.31 18.75 2.09
C PHE A 173 6.76 18.74 2.56
N LEU A 174 7.30 17.55 2.84
CA LEU A 174 8.64 17.39 3.40
C LEU A 174 9.65 17.04 2.30
N GLY A 175 10.54 17.99 2.00
CA GLY A 175 11.60 17.81 0.99
C GLY A 175 12.94 17.31 1.55
N ALA A 176 12.95 16.86 2.80
CA ALA A 176 14.16 16.34 3.45
C ALA A 176 13.81 15.11 4.30
N THR A 177 14.83 14.28 4.54
CA THR A 177 14.72 13.10 5.39
C THR A 177 14.60 13.49 6.86
N THR A 178 13.88 12.66 7.62
CA THR A 178 13.73 12.82 9.07
C THR A 178 14.80 12.05 9.86
N GLY A 179 15.38 11.00 9.28
CA GLY A 179 16.41 10.18 9.91
C GLY A 179 15.94 9.51 11.19
N GLN A 180 14.69 9.07 11.24
CA GLN A 180 14.14 8.36 12.41
C GLN A 180 14.94 7.10 12.71
N PRO A 181 15.05 6.68 13.99
CA PRO A 181 15.68 5.42 14.35
C PRO A 181 15.09 4.25 13.55
N GLY A 182 15.94 3.47 12.88
CA GLY A 182 15.54 2.39 11.97
C GLY A 182 15.44 2.81 10.49
N SER A 183 15.56 4.10 10.18
CA SER A 183 15.80 4.58 8.80
C SER A 183 17.27 4.39 8.42
N SER A 184 17.53 4.22 7.11
CA SER A 184 18.90 4.23 6.54
C SER A 184 19.35 5.64 6.14
N THR A 185 18.61 6.68 6.53
CA THR A 185 18.88 8.08 6.14
C THR A 185 19.44 8.89 7.32
N THR A 186 20.11 9.99 6.99
CA THR A 186 20.50 11.02 7.96
C THR A 186 19.47 12.15 7.91
N ALA A 187 19.07 12.67 9.07
CA ALA A 187 18.13 13.77 9.16
C ALA A 187 18.61 15.01 8.39
N GLY A 188 17.69 15.67 7.71
CA GLY A 188 17.95 16.91 6.96
C GLY A 188 18.59 16.73 5.59
N SER A 189 18.82 15.49 5.12
CA SER A 189 19.30 15.26 3.76
C SER A 189 18.19 15.56 2.74
N SER A 190 18.51 16.30 1.68
CA SER A 190 17.55 16.60 0.61
C SER A 190 17.05 15.34 -0.07
N LEU A 191 15.76 15.30 -0.38
CA LEU A 191 15.14 14.24 -1.14
C LEU A 191 15.21 14.52 -2.65
N PRO A 192 15.34 13.50 -3.51
CA PRO A 192 15.18 13.66 -4.95
C PRO A 192 13.75 14.06 -5.30
N ASN A 193 13.57 14.69 -6.47
CA ASN A 193 12.25 15.15 -6.91
C ASN A 193 12.08 14.93 -8.41
N LEU A 194 10.97 14.31 -8.81
CA LEU A 194 10.66 14.01 -10.21
C LEU A 194 9.97 15.18 -10.93
N GLY A 195 9.32 16.06 -10.19
CA GLY A 195 8.65 17.24 -10.76
C GLY A 195 7.48 16.93 -11.66
N LEU A 196 6.75 15.84 -11.42
CA LEU A 196 5.69 15.36 -12.29
C LEU A 196 4.37 16.10 -12.06
N ALA A 197 3.72 16.50 -13.15
CA ALA A 197 2.38 17.11 -13.12
C ALA A 197 1.27 16.04 -13.10
N ARG A 198 1.60 14.77 -13.30
CA ARG A 198 0.67 13.64 -13.30
C ARG A 198 1.32 12.41 -12.66
N ALA A 199 0.49 11.60 -11.99
CA ALA A 199 0.87 10.28 -11.49
C ALA A 199 -0.27 9.28 -11.71
N TYR A 200 0.07 8.05 -12.06
CA TYR A 200 -0.85 6.93 -12.13
C TYR A 200 -0.75 6.16 -10.83
N VAL A 201 -1.88 5.93 -10.17
CA VAL A 201 -1.91 5.21 -8.89
C VAL A 201 -2.76 3.95 -9.06
N LEU A 202 -2.12 2.80 -8.84
CA LEU A 202 -2.83 1.52 -8.77
C LEU A 202 -3.36 1.35 -7.35
N ALA A 203 -4.67 1.28 -7.21
CA ALA A 203 -5.36 1.32 -5.93
C ALA A 203 -6.42 0.22 -5.80
N GLY A 204 -6.82 -0.07 -4.60
CA GLY A 204 -7.91 -0.99 -4.29
C GLY A 204 -8.42 -0.78 -2.87
N LYS A 205 -9.32 -1.65 -2.42
CA LYS A 205 -9.92 -1.58 -1.07
C LYS A 205 -8.89 -1.66 0.08
N GLY A 206 -7.68 -2.15 -0.22
CA GLY A 206 -6.56 -2.17 0.71
C GLY A 206 -5.74 -0.88 0.74
N THR A 207 -5.98 0.06 -0.20
CA THR A 207 -5.31 1.37 -0.24
C THR A 207 -5.97 2.30 0.76
N CYS A 208 -5.26 2.65 1.85
CA CYS A 208 -5.89 3.25 3.02
C CYS A 208 -5.03 4.32 3.70
N SER A 209 -5.67 5.26 4.42
CA SER A 209 -5.00 6.18 5.35
C SER A 209 -3.87 7.00 4.68
N ALA A 210 -2.60 6.84 5.07
CA ALA A 210 -1.47 7.56 4.49
C ALA A 210 -1.35 7.40 2.96
N SER A 211 -1.78 6.25 2.40
CA SER A 211 -1.88 6.07 0.94
C SER A 211 -2.90 7.01 0.31
N GLU A 212 -4.05 7.18 0.97
CA GLU A 212 -5.09 8.11 0.53
C GLU A 212 -4.67 9.56 0.75
N SER A 213 -3.89 9.83 1.81
CA SER A 213 -3.31 11.16 2.04
C SER A 213 -2.35 11.57 0.92
N VAL A 214 -1.56 10.64 0.35
CA VAL A 214 -0.72 10.91 -0.85
C VAL A 214 -1.61 11.33 -2.03
N ILE A 215 -2.66 10.57 -2.32
CA ILE A 215 -3.62 10.87 -3.41
C ILE A 215 -4.25 12.24 -3.20
N ASN A 216 -4.76 12.48 -1.99
CA ASN A 216 -5.43 13.72 -1.61
C ASN A 216 -4.51 14.94 -1.69
N ALA A 217 -3.29 14.82 -1.17
CA ALA A 217 -2.32 15.91 -1.16
C ALA A 217 -1.84 16.27 -2.57
N LEU A 218 -1.57 15.28 -3.43
CA LEU A 218 -1.19 15.52 -4.82
C LEU A 218 -2.30 16.27 -5.57
N ARG A 219 -3.56 15.87 -5.43
CA ARG A 219 -4.73 16.58 -5.97
C ARG A 219 -4.86 18.00 -5.38
N GLY A 220 -4.49 18.16 -4.11
CA GLY A 220 -4.47 19.45 -3.40
C GLY A 220 -3.51 20.48 -3.99
N VAL A 221 -2.48 20.03 -4.69
CA VAL A 221 -1.45 20.89 -5.32
C VAL A 221 -1.44 20.78 -6.85
N ASP A 222 -2.59 20.43 -7.45
CA ASP A 222 -2.82 20.39 -8.89
C ASP A 222 -1.97 19.36 -9.65
N VAL A 223 -1.56 18.30 -9.00
CA VAL A 223 -1.05 17.11 -9.69
C VAL A 223 -2.24 16.26 -10.13
N GLU A 224 -2.30 15.91 -11.39
CA GLU A 224 -3.30 14.98 -11.93
C GLU A 224 -3.03 13.57 -11.38
N VAL A 225 -3.97 13.02 -10.62
CA VAL A 225 -3.88 11.65 -10.11
C VAL A 225 -4.90 10.78 -10.83
N VAL A 226 -4.40 9.90 -11.70
CA VAL A 226 -5.19 8.89 -12.42
C VAL A 226 -5.23 7.62 -11.58
N LEU A 227 -6.39 7.30 -11.03
CA LEU A 227 -6.59 6.09 -10.22
C LEU A 227 -7.07 4.93 -11.10
N LEU A 228 -6.38 3.79 -11.02
CA LEU A 228 -6.77 2.56 -11.69
C LEU A 228 -6.93 1.44 -10.66
N GLY A 229 -8.00 0.68 -10.79
CA GLY A 229 -8.29 -0.43 -9.87
C GLY A 229 -9.67 -0.35 -9.26
N ASP A 230 -9.76 -0.39 -7.93
CA ASP A 230 -11.02 -0.31 -7.18
C ASP A 230 -11.02 0.93 -6.27
N THR A 231 -12.18 1.25 -5.71
CA THR A 231 -12.35 2.32 -4.71
C THR A 231 -11.46 2.05 -3.50
N THR A 232 -10.81 3.10 -3.00
CA THR A 232 -9.95 3.02 -1.81
C THR A 232 -10.77 2.81 -0.53
N CYS A 233 -10.13 2.61 0.62
CA CYS A 233 -10.84 2.20 1.84
C CYS A 233 -11.68 3.31 2.50
N GLY A 234 -11.34 4.58 2.31
CA GLY A 234 -12.09 5.69 2.88
C GLY A 234 -11.71 6.00 4.33
N LYS A 235 -10.44 6.24 4.62
CA LYS A 235 -9.97 6.60 5.97
C LYS A 235 -9.30 8.00 5.99
N PRO A 236 -10.09 9.09 5.97
CA PRO A 236 -9.55 10.45 6.08
C PRO A 236 -9.12 10.81 7.51
N TYR A 237 -9.11 9.87 8.44
CA TYR A 237 -8.91 10.10 9.87
C TYR A 237 -7.57 9.57 10.33
N GLY A 238 -6.97 10.31 11.28
CA GLY A 238 -5.71 9.94 11.90
C GLY A 238 -5.81 9.89 13.42
N PHE A 239 -4.75 9.34 14.02
CA PHE A 239 -4.62 9.14 15.46
C PHE A 239 -3.18 9.35 15.92
N THR A 240 -3.00 9.57 17.22
CA THR A 240 -1.71 9.52 17.90
C THR A 240 -1.74 8.37 18.90
N ALA A 241 -0.77 7.47 18.82
CA ALA A 241 -0.65 6.39 19.79
C ALA A 241 -0.47 6.93 21.22
N ARG A 242 -1.16 6.33 22.18
CA ARG A 242 -1.08 6.68 23.59
C ARG A 242 -0.86 5.42 24.43
N ASP A 243 0.31 5.34 25.02
CA ASP A 243 0.67 4.21 25.86
C ASP A 243 0.18 4.44 27.29
N ASN A 244 -0.47 3.42 27.86
CA ASN A 244 -0.86 3.42 29.26
C ASN A 244 -0.95 1.97 29.78
N CYS A 245 -0.32 1.72 30.92
CA CYS A 245 -0.35 0.41 31.61
C CYS A 245 0.00 -0.78 30.72
N GLY A 246 1.02 -0.65 29.85
CA GLY A 246 1.46 -1.71 28.93
C GLY A 246 0.52 -1.96 27.73
N LEU A 247 -0.47 -1.11 27.54
CA LEU A 247 -1.35 -1.11 26.38
C LEU A 247 -1.17 0.18 25.57
N SER A 248 -1.25 0.08 24.25
CA SER A 248 -1.27 1.23 23.34
C SER A 248 -2.67 1.46 22.82
N TYR A 249 -3.14 2.70 22.94
CA TYR A 249 -4.45 3.14 22.48
C TYR A 249 -4.28 4.01 21.22
N PHE A 250 -5.19 3.84 20.25
CA PHE A 250 -5.16 4.55 18.97
C PHE A 250 -6.49 5.28 18.72
N PRO A 251 -6.84 6.29 19.55
CA PRO A 251 -8.09 7.02 19.38
C PRO A 251 -8.05 7.85 18.11
N VAL A 252 -9.08 7.75 17.27
CA VAL A 252 -9.26 8.67 16.15
C VAL A 252 -9.42 10.09 16.68
N GLU A 253 -8.53 11.01 16.29
CA GLU A 253 -8.47 12.35 16.89
C GLU A 253 -8.71 13.47 15.88
N PHE A 254 -8.34 13.29 14.61
CA PHE A 254 -8.43 14.35 13.61
C PHE A 254 -8.86 13.81 12.24
N GLN A 255 -9.38 14.72 11.43
CA GLN A 255 -9.57 14.53 10.00
C GLN A 255 -8.44 15.22 9.23
N GLY A 256 -7.87 14.54 8.24
CA GLY A 256 -6.89 15.09 7.33
C GLY A 256 -7.56 15.83 6.17
N VAL A 257 -7.13 17.07 5.90
CA VAL A 257 -7.58 17.83 4.73
C VAL A 257 -6.39 18.38 3.95
N ASN A 258 -6.47 18.35 2.63
CA ASN A 258 -5.40 18.81 1.74
C ASN A 258 -5.28 20.35 1.70
N ASP A 259 -4.36 20.85 0.90
CA ASP A 259 -4.09 22.30 0.79
C ASP A 259 -5.29 23.12 0.29
N LYS A 260 -6.21 22.52 -0.48
CA LYS A 260 -7.47 23.12 -0.92
C LYS A 260 -8.61 22.98 0.09
N GLY A 261 -8.38 22.31 1.21
CA GLY A 261 -9.37 22.07 2.26
C GLY A 261 -10.27 20.85 2.02
N PHE A 262 -9.96 20.00 1.05
CA PHE A 262 -10.72 18.77 0.81
C PHE A 262 -10.21 17.63 1.73
N GLY A 263 -11.14 16.94 2.40
CA GLY A 263 -10.89 15.79 3.27
C GLY A 263 -12.12 14.85 3.36
N ASP A 264 -13.11 15.07 2.51
CA ASP A 264 -14.36 14.30 2.50
C ASP A 264 -14.22 13.09 1.56
N PHE A 265 -13.48 12.08 2.04
CA PHE A 265 -13.30 10.82 1.31
C PHE A 265 -13.53 9.59 2.22
N ALA A 266 -14.48 9.69 3.14
CA ALA A 266 -14.83 8.56 4.02
C ALA A 266 -15.40 7.34 3.24
N ASP A 267 -15.93 7.56 2.03
CA ASP A 267 -16.36 6.51 1.12
C ASP A 267 -15.24 6.02 0.17
N GLY A 268 -14.02 6.51 0.35
CA GLY A 268 -12.87 6.23 -0.51
C GLY A 268 -12.82 7.09 -1.77
N PHE A 269 -11.70 7.01 -2.47
CA PHE A 269 -11.54 7.59 -3.81
C PHE A 269 -11.98 6.58 -4.87
N ALA A 270 -13.01 6.92 -5.62
CA ALA A 270 -13.40 6.13 -6.79
C ALA A 270 -12.29 6.15 -7.86
N PRO A 271 -12.04 5.01 -8.55
CA PRO A 271 -11.03 4.96 -9.60
C PRO A 271 -11.48 5.76 -10.83
N THR A 272 -10.50 6.31 -11.57
CA THR A 272 -10.69 6.87 -12.91
C THR A 272 -11.09 5.77 -13.88
N CYS A 273 -10.40 4.61 -13.79
CA CYS A 273 -10.76 3.41 -14.52
C CYS A 273 -10.89 2.24 -13.54
N ALA A 274 -12.06 1.64 -13.44
CA ALA A 274 -12.28 0.41 -12.68
C ALA A 274 -11.60 -0.77 -13.39
N VAL A 275 -10.63 -1.37 -12.74
CA VAL A 275 -9.86 -2.52 -13.24
C VAL A 275 -9.77 -3.56 -12.12
N PRO A 276 -10.22 -4.79 -12.33
CA PRO A 276 -10.11 -5.83 -11.32
C PRO A 276 -8.64 -6.19 -11.06
N ASP A 277 -8.36 -6.60 -9.83
CA ASP A 277 -7.03 -7.10 -9.47
C ASP A 277 -6.76 -8.43 -10.18
N ASP A 278 -5.66 -8.50 -10.92
CA ASP A 278 -5.22 -9.68 -11.64
C ASP A 278 -4.25 -10.49 -10.78
N LEU A 279 -4.71 -11.63 -10.26
CA LEU A 279 -3.91 -12.52 -9.42
C LEU A 279 -3.10 -13.54 -10.22
N ASP A 280 -3.32 -13.68 -11.53
CA ASP A 280 -2.65 -14.67 -12.37
C ASP A 280 -1.27 -14.20 -12.84
N ALA A 281 -1.02 -12.89 -12.84
CA ALA A 281 0.25 -12.32 -13.23
C ALA A 281 1.04 -11.79 -12.03
N PRO A 282 2.39 -11.86 -12.05
CA PRO A 282 3.23 -11.26 -11.02
C PRO A 282 3.03 -9.73 -10.95
N LEU A 283 3.08 -9.17 -9.74
CA LEU A 283 3.11 -7.72 -9.56
C LEU A 283 4.31 -7.12 -10.32
N GLY A 284 4.12 -5.95 -10.92
CA GLY A 284 5.13 -5.28 -11.71
C GLY A 284 5.32 -5.83 -13.13
N SER A 285 4.71 -6.96 -13.50
CA SER A 285 4.67 -7.40 -14.89
C SER A 285 3.85 -6.45 -15.75
N GLU A 286 4.37 -6.05 -16.91
CA GLU A 286 3.63 -5.19 -17.85
C GLU A 286 2.38 -5.85 -18.42
N SER A 287 2.27 -7.17 -18.33
CA SER A 287 1.06 -7.94 -18.67
C SER A 287 0.07 -8.07 -17.50
N GLU A 288 0.42 -7.64 -16.29
CA GLU A 288 -0.47 -7.65 -15.14
C GLU A 288 -1.58 -6.59 -15.35
N GLY A 289 -2.81 -6.96 -15.02
CA GLY A 289 -4.02 -6.22 -15.40
C GLY A 289 -4.00 -4.72 -15.06
N LEU A 290 -3.64 -4.33 -13.82
CA LEU A 290 -3.64 -2.92 -13.43
C LEU A 290 -2.48 -2.15 -14.04
N LEU A 291 -1.28 -2.72 -14.07
CA LEU A 291 -0.13 -2.07 -14.68
C LEU A 291 -0.34 -1.93 -16.19
N SER A 292 -0.79 -2.97 -16.87
CA SER A 292 -1.14 -2.93 -18.29
C SER A 292 -2.18 -1.84 -18.59
N ALA A 293 -3.20 -1.72 -17.74
CA ALA A 293 -4.23 -0.68 -17.86
C ALA A 293 -3.65 0.73 -17.71
N ALA A 294 -2.73 0.94 -16.76
CA ALA A 294 -2.06 2.22 -16.56
C ALA A 294 -1.22 2.61 -17.78
N LEU A 295 -0.45 1.67 -18.32
CA LEU A 295 0.36 1.89 -19.52
C LEU A 295 -0.51 2.19 -20.75
N ALA A 296 -1.60 1.46 -20.93
CA ALA A 296 -2.56 1.69 -22.01
C ALA A 296 -3.24 3.07 -21.89
N TYR A 297 -3.71 3.43 -20.67
CA TYR A 297 -4.31 4.75 -20.42
C TYR A 297 -3.32 5.89 -20.70
N ARG A 298 -2.07 5.73 -20.27
CA ARG A 298 -0.99 6.68 -20.59
C ARG A 298 -0.79 6.84 -22.10
N ALA A 299 -0.90 5.75 -22.85
CA ALA A 299 -0.81 5.76 -24.31
C ALA A 299 -2.04 6.34 -25.02
N GLY A 300 -3.05 6.81 -24.26
CA GLY A 300 -4.25 7.44 -24.78
C GLY A 300 -5.46 6.52 -24.92
N ALA A 301 -5.42 5.30 -24.43
CA ALA A 301 -6.60 4.43 -24.38
C ALA A 301 -7.65 4.99 -23.41
N THR A 302 -8.93 4.81 -23.76
CA THR A 302 -10.05 5.13 -22.84
C THR A 302 -10.30 3.98 -21.88
N CYS A 303 -10.90 4.25 -20.72
CA CYS A 303 -11.27 3.20 -19.75
C CYS A 303 -12.12 2.09 -20.40
N ALA A 304 -13.02 2.43 -21.30
CA ALA A 304 -13.87 1.46 -22.00
C ALA A 304 -13.10 0.57 -23.01
N ALA A 305 -11.92 1.02 -23.47
CA ALA A 305 -11.08 0.27 -24.40
C ALA A 305 -10.08 -0.65 -23.70
N ILE A 306 -9.93 -0.51 -22.38
CA ILE A 306 -9.05 -1.35 -21.58
C ILE A 306 -9.75 -2.70 -21.39
N ALA A 307 -9.24 -3.75 -22.05
CA ALA A 307 -9.78 -5.09 -21.90
C ALA A 307 -9.46 -5.62 -20.50
N TYR A 308 -10.48 -5.91 -19.72
CA TYR A 308 -10.31 -6.48 -18.39
C TYR A 308 -10.25 -8.01 -18.50
N GLY A 309 -9.23 -8.62 -17.88
CA GLY A 309 -9.26 -10.05 -17.58
C GLY A 309 -10.51 -10.40 -16.76
N ARG A 310 -10.94 -11.67 -16.80
CA ARG A 310 -12.06 -12.11 -15.96
C ARG A 310 -11.69 -11.87 -14.50
N PRO A 311 -12.50 -11.12 -13.71
CA PRO A 311 -12.23 -10.98 -12.29
C PRO A 311 -12.23 -12.36 -11.65
N HIS A 312 -11.13 -12.74 -11.00
CA HIS A 312 -11.21 -13.82 -10.05
C HIS A 312 -12.21 -13.38 -8.98
N ALA A 313 -13.35 -14.06 -8.91
CA ALA A 313 -14.28 -13.87 -7.81
C ALA A 313 -13.55 -14.29 -6.52
N ILE A 314 -12.90 -13.34 -5.87
CA ILE A 314 -12.46 -13.55 -4.50
C ILE A 314 -13.73 -13.60 -3.69
N ASP A 315 -14.01 -14.81 -3.17
CA ASP A 315 -15.16 -15.04 -2.31
C ASP A 315 -15.17 -13.99 -1.18
N ALA A 316 -16.25 -13.23 -1.09
CA ALA A 316 -16.39 -12.15 -0.11
C ALA A 316 -16.26 -12.67 1.34
N SER A 317 -16.54 -13.95 1.58
CA SER A 317 -16.40 -14.60 2.89
C SER A 317 -14.94 -14.63 3.37
N VAL A 318 -13.95 -14.75 2.47
CA VAL A 318 -12.53 -14.73 2.81
C VAL A 318 -12.06 -13.31 3.21
N ARG A 319 -12.77 -12.25 2.78
CA ARG A 319 -12.45 -10.85 3.12
C ARG A 319 -12.94 -10.43 4.49
N GLN A 320 -13.87 -11.16 5.10
CA GLN A 320 -14.47 -10.85 6.39
C GLN A 320 -13.88 -11.63 7.55
N SER A 321 -12.78 -12.39 7.35
CA SER A 321 -12.14 -13.04 8.47
C SER A 321 -11.66 -11.97 9.46
N SER A 322 -12.03 -12.12 10.72
CA SER A 322 -11.58 -11.28 11.85
C SER A 322 -10.06 -11.18 11.96
N ALA A 323 -9.32 -12.06 11.29
CA ALA A 323 -7.88 -12.02 11.10
C ALA A 323 -7.38 -10.69 10.48
N ARG A 324 -8.14 -10.07 9.59
CA ARG A 324 -7.75 -8.78 8.98
C ARG A 324 -8.14 -7.57 9.82
N ALA A 325 -9.16 -7.67 10.66
CA ALA A 325 -9.60 -6.55 11.50
C ALA A 325 -8.57 -6.14 12.55
N ALA A 326 -7.71 -7.08 12.99
CA ALA A 326 -6.67 -6.82 13.99
C ALA A 326 -5.43 -6.06 13.46
N TYR A 327 -5.25 -5.95 12.13
CA TYR A 327 -4.08 -5.29 11.51
C TYR A 327 -4.41 -4.03 10.72
N LEU A 328 -5.67 -3.59 10.71
CA LEU A 328 -6.10 -2.33 10.09
C LEU A 328 -6.15 -1.16 11.10
N ILE A 329 -5.39 -1.28 12.20
CA ILE A 329 -5.26 -0.21 13.20
C ILE A 329 -3.93 0.52 12.98
#